data_77b381c5b6bbcbd0e2a59c3b0d5ab74c
#
_entry.id   77b381c5b6bbcbd0e2a59c3b0d5ab74c
#
_cell.length_a   1.000
_cell.length_b   1.000
_cell.length_c   1.000
_cell.angle_alpha   90.00
_cell.angle_beta   90.00
_cell.angle_gamma   90.00
#
_symmetry.space_group_name_H-M   'P 1'
#
loop_
_entity.id
_entity.type
_entity.pdbx_description
1 polymer ?
#
loop_
_entity_poly.entity_id
_entity_poly.type
_entity_poly.pdbx_seq_one_letter_code
_entity_poly.pdbx_strand_id
1 'polypeptide(L)'
;MAAPATPQSAARQTAVDAARPPHLDVPEHRGGDDALIRTRRAWRYWLPPATLALLLAIFFRDPFAGDWDALDYTVNAVRGEPSSMLFGRMLFLFTNHAAYRIGRALFGLQTEHAYLLFKYMVIAQTPFAVVACWTLAREVSGSLRAATVAAVMLALSPIFIVYSGQAMTETPALLLLSVALVVHLRGVRGRNIRQVLVGAALLGLCVNIREPMGFFGLWLVLAPTCYGWKLKRRELLLTAAAGAIFLICALAPFAVWWLADVGGYRQAWYGWVASMRAESALHPVKIGNVVPFTQLFIITAPVTVALLPFALYHEWRKRGWTPLFVMALVGLFCNLMLLANYSTVINARYQLTGLPGLVPLSAAYLFERWTARTRVRAWRGFAYACATVLSFSLLVGSIVYVFTRQTIANHGMTKEYRARLALLPEDAVVMAGGQTVSVNYYRGLGLGRWDVIGTGGGWPGARLTHQIEWHLQQGHRVFVDVDPRLWSMEGWHEQETRALVKLAESFRFRHHAATFYELRPPQDETADQDPNLRVLLNKPRSRLR
;
A
#
# COMPACT_ATOMS: atom_id res chain seq x y z
N MET A 1 62.61 22.03 -46.37
CA MET A 1 61.56 23.08 -46.41
C MET A 1 60.23 22.46 -46.14
N ALA A 2 59.69 22.64 -44.93
CA ALA A 2 58.38 22.16 -44.55
C ALA A 2 57.36 23.27 -44.78
N ALA A 3 56.26 22.96 -45.45
CA ALA A 3 55.19 23.92 -45.75
C ALA A 3 54.39 24.22 -44.44
N PRO A 4 53.94 25.49 -44.27
CA PRO A 4 53.17 25.85 -43.07
C PRO A 4 51.75 25.32 -43.15
N ALA A 5 51.29 24.74 -42.04
CA ALA A 5 49.92 24.25 -41.87
C ALA A 5 48.89 25.38 -41.91
N THR A 6 47.84 25.21 -42.70
CA THR A 6 46.81 26.21 -42.96
C THR A 6 45.90 26.40 -41.71
N PRO A 7 45.47 27.64 -41.38
CA PRO A 7 44.68 27.94 -40.16
C PRO A 7 43.26 27.35 -40.10
N GLN A 8 42.79 26.70 -41.15
CA GLN A 8 41.44 26.13 -41.21
C GLN A 8 41.24 24.81 -40.40
N SER A 9 42.31 24.11 -40.00
CA SER A 9 42.19 22.88 -39.21
C SER A 9 41.93 23.14 -37.73
N ALA A 10 42.47 24.25 -37.20
CA ALA A 10 42.28 24.63 -35.80
C ALA A 10 40.85 25.12 -35.49
N ALA A 11 40.22 25.83 -36.44
CA ALA A 11 38.85 26.32 -36.26
C ALA A 11 37.78 25.23 -36.32
N ARG A 12 38.03 24.11 -37.02
CA ARG A 12 37.12 22.96 -37.02
C ARG A 12 37.18 22.12 -35.74
N GLN A 13 38.31 22.04 -35.09
CA GLN A 13 38.45 21.32 -33.83
C GLN A 13 37.78 22.03 -32.66
N THR A 14 37.88 23.37 -32.58
CA THR A 14 37.19 24.18 -31.57
C THR A 14 35.66 24.18 -31.73
N ALA A 15 35.14 24.08 -32.98
CA ALA A 15 33.70 24.01 -33.24
C ALA A 15 33.09 22.63 -32.87
N VAL A 16 33.87 21.54 -32.96
CA VAL A 16 33.41 20.18 -32.56
C VAL A 16 33.42 20.03 -31.04
N ASP A 17 34.34 20.67 -30.32
CA ASP A 17 34.39 20.64 -28.86
C ASP A 17 33.34 21.56 -28.21
N ALA A 18 32.90 22.62 -28.87
CA ALA A 18 31.80 23.48 -28.40
C ALA A 18 30.39 22.87 -28.54
N ALA A 19 30.25 21.81 -29.35
CA ALA A 19 28.97 21.10 -29.55
C ALA A 19 28.73 19.91 -28.64
N ARG A 20 29.63 19.60 -27.69
CA ARG A 20 29.36 18.60 -26.64
C ARG A 20 28.49 19.23 -25.57
N PRO A 21 27.29 18.64 -25.28
CA PRO A 21 26.49 19.10 -24.15
C PRO A 21 27.30 18.92 -22.87
N PRO A 22 27.29 19.90 -21.93
CA PRO A 22 28.14 19.92 -20.73
C PRO A 22 27.81 18.87 -19.66
N HIS A 23 27.04 17.83 -19.99
CA HIS A 23 26.48 16.91 -19.02
C HIS A 23 27.02 15.48 -19.07
N LEU A 24 28.06 15.21 -19.84
CA LEU A 24 28.63 13.86 -19.99
C LEU A 24 30.01 13.68 -19.35
N ASP A 25 30.44 14.59 -18.52
CA ASP A 25 31.53 14.28 -17.57
C ASP A 25 30.97 13.40 -16.44
N VAL A 26 30.67 12.16 -16.79
CA VAL A 26 30.63 11.06 -15.80
C VAL A 26 32.03 11.03 -15.21
N PRO A 27 32.24 11.30 -13.90
CA PRO A 27 33.56 11.25 -13.32
C PRO A 27 34.14 9.86 -13.59
N GLU A 28 35.17 9.81 -14.43
CA GLU A 28 35.96 8.61 -14.62
C GLU A 28 36.36 8.05 -13.26
N HIS A 29 36.05 6.79 -13.06
CA HIS A 29 36.38 6.04 -11.85
C HIS A 29 37.89 6.07 -11.58
N ARG A 30 38.38 7.13 -10.96
CA ARG A 30 39.67 7.11 -10.28
C ARG A 30 39.54 6.32 -8.98
N GLY A 31 40.16 5.17 -8.92
CA GLY A 31 40.49 4.45 -7.71
C GLY A 31 39.63 3.23 -7.41
N GLY A 32 40.01 2.06 -7.95
CA GLY A 32 39.44 0.76 -7.58
C GLY A 32 39.50 0.47 -6.08
N ASP A 33 40.55 0.91 -5.39
CA ASP A 33 40.72 0.69 -3.94
C ASP A 33 39.81 1.56 -3.09
N ASP A 34 39.57 2.82 -3.46
CA ASP A 34 38.62 3.70 -2.76
C ASP A 34 37.18 3.20 -2.89
N ALA A 35 36.83 2.61 -4.01
CA ALA A 35 35.50 2.01 -4.23
C ALA A 35 35.29 0.77 -3.33
N LEU A 36 36.30 -0.06 -3.18
CA LEU A 36 36.28 -1.25 -2.31
C LEU A 36 36.22 -0.88 -0.81
N ILE A 37 36.98 0.14 -0.38
CA ILE A 37 36.98 0.65 1.00
C ILE A 37 35.60 1.31 1.31
N ARG A 38 35.02 2.06 0.36
CA ARG A 38 33.68 2.65 0.51
C ARG A 38 32.58 1.60 0.59
N THR A 39 32.70 0.48 -0.16
CA THR A 39 31.74 -0.63 -0.10
C THR A 39 31.80 -1.39 1.22
N ARG A 40 33.01 -1.62 1.77
CA ARG A 40 33.19 -2.33 3.05
C ARG A 40 32.58 -1.62 4.26
N ARG A 41 32.36 -0.28 4.21
CA ARG A 41 31.76 0.49 5.29
C ARG A 41 30.33 0.97 4.99
N ALA A 42 29.75 0.60 3.85
CA ALA A 42 28.41 1.04 3.44
C ALA A 42 27.30 0.60 4.42
N TRP A 43 27.50 -0.52 5.15
CA TRP A 43 26.57 -1.00 6.15
C TRP A 43 26.28 0.03 7.26
N ARG A 44 27.22 0.91 7.59
CA ARG A 44 27.03 1.99 8.58
C ARG A 44 25.98 3.00 8.17
N TYR A 45 25.65 3.07 6.89
CA TYR A 45 24.68 4.00 6.33
C TYR A 45 23.28 3.42 6.20
N TRP A 46 23.14 2.12 5.93
CA TRP A 46 21.83 1.51 5.76
C TRP A 46 21.36 0.70 6.99
N LEU A 47 22.27 0.21 7.82
CA LEU A 47 21.91 -0.62 8.99
C LEU A 47 21.08 0.15 10.02
N PRO A 48 21.46 1.39 10.43
CA PRO A 48 20.65 2.12 11.42
C PRO A 48 19.20 2.36 10.99
N PRO A 49 18.89 2.88 9.78
CA PRO A 49 17.50 3.06 9.37
C PRO A 49 16.77 1.73 9.17
N ALA A 50 17.44 0.66 8.73
CA ALA A 50 16.82 -0.66 8.61
C ALA A 50 16.45 -1.24 9.99
N THR A 51 17.35 -1.13 10.97
CA THR A 51 17.10 -1.53 12.37
C THR A 51 15.97 -0.70 12.97
N LEU A 52 15.97 0.62 12.76
CA LEU A 52 14.90 1.49 13.22
C LEU A 52 13.55 1.05 12.68
N ALA A 53 13.46 0.78 11.37
CA ALA A 53 12.22 0.32 10.74
C ALA A 53 11.74 -1.01 11.32
N LEU A 54 12.65 -1.97 11.56
CA LEU A 54 12.31 -3.25 12.18
C LEU A 54 11.75 -3.05 13.60
N LEU A 55 12.42 -2.23 14.41
CA LEU A 55 12.00 -1.95 15.78
C LEU A 55 10.62 -1.27 15.80
N LEU A 56 10.39 -0.29 14.92
CA LEU A 56 9.11 0.38 14.79
C LEU A 56 8.01 -0.58 14.32
N ALA A 57 8.28 -1.45 13.35
CA ALA A 57 7.32 -2.46 12.88
C ALA A 57 6.95 -3.47 13.99
N ILE A 58 7.91 -3.86 14.83
CA ILE A 58 7.65 -4.74 15.99
C ILE A 58 6.86 -4.00 17.06
N PHE A 59 7.23 -2.77 17.40
CA PHE A 59 6.61 -1.98 18.45
C PHE A 59 5.16 -1.61 18.11
N PHE A 60 4.93 -1.15 16.87
CA PHE A 60 3.61 -0.75 16.37
C PHE A 60 2.88 -1.88 15.61
N ARG A 61 3.22 -3.14 15.89
CA ARG A 61 2.53 -4.26 15.25
C ARG A 61 1.06 -4.27 15.62
N ASP A 62 0.26 -4.63 14.65
CA ASP A 62 -1.19 -4.81 14.84
C ASP A 62 -1.49 -5.88 15.90
N PRO A 63 -2.49 -5.69 16.77
CA PRO A 63 -2.90 -6.70 17.76
C PRO A 63 -3.48 -7.97 17.13
N PHE A 64 -3.94 -7.90 15.88
CA PHE A 64 -4.50 -9.02 15.13
C PHE A 64 -3.82 -9.21 13.77
N ALA A 65 -4.57 -9.43 12.69
CA ALA A 65 -4.03 -9.61 11.33
C ALA A 65 -3.65 -8.28 10.68
N GLY A 66 -4.42 -7.25 10.94
CA GLY A 66 -4.33 -5.94 10.33
C GLY A 66 -5.69 -5.42 9.84
N ASP A 67 -5.64 -4.56 8.84
CA ASP A 67 -6.80 -4.00 8.14
C ASP A 67 -7.73 -5.12 7.56
N TRP A 68 -8.91 -4.77 7.14
CA TRP A 68 -9.90 -5.72 6.59
C TRP A 68 -9.36 -6.56 5.44
N ASP A 69 -8.54 -5.98 4.58
CA ASP A 69 -7.87 -6.73 3.52
C ASP A 69 -6.91 -7.79 4.09
N ALA A 70 -6.27 -7.56 5.25
CA ALA A 70 -5.40 -8.55 5.89
C ALA A 70 -6.18 -9.80 6.34
N LEU A 71 -7.45 -9.63 6.70
CA LEU A 71 -8.34 -10.75 7.02
C LEU A 71 -8.65 -11.57 5.78
N ASP A 72 -9.05 -10.91 4.67
CA ASP A 72 -9.27 -11.55 3.37
C ASP A 72 -8.01 -12.29 2.90
N TYR A 73 -6.86 -11.62 2.93
CA TYR A 73 -5.59 -12.25 2.54
C TYR A 73 -5.23 -13.45 3.41
N THR A 74 -5.51 -13.40 4.70
CA THR A 74 -5.22 -14.52 5.60
C THR A 74 -6.09 -15.73 5.26
N VAL A 75 -7.40 -15.54 5.06
CA VAL A 75 -8.32 -16.62 4.70
C VAL A 75 -7.92 -17.25 3.37
N ASN A 76 -7.72 -16.42 2.34
CA ASN A 76 -7.42 -16.92 1.01
C ASN A 76 -6.04 -17.55 0.92
N ALA A 77 -5.04 -17.02 1.65
CA ALA A 77 -3.73 -17.66 1.75
C ALA A 77 -3.79 -19.01 2.46
N VAL A 78 -4.60 -19.17 3.51
CA VAL A 78 -4.80 -20.48 4.17
C VAL A 78 -5.44 -21.48 3.21
N ARG A 79 -6.43 -21.06 2.43
CA ARG A 79 -7.14 -21.89 1.46
C ARG A 79 -6.36 -22.15 0.17
N GLY A 80 -5.41 -21.29 -0.19
CA GLY A 80 -4.73 -21.31 -1.49
C GLY A 80 -5.62 -20.78 -2.62
N GLU A 81 -6.50 -19.83 -2.30
CA GLU A 81 -7.45 -19.21 -3.22
C GLU A 81 -7.02 -17.76 -3.55
N PRO A 82 -7.44 -17.19 -4.69
CA PRO A 82 -7.28 -15.76 -4.96
C PRO A 82 -8.02 -14.91 -3.94
N SER A 83 -7.60 -13.65 -3.74
CA SER A 83 -8.34 -12.72 -2.90
C SER A 83 -9.72 -12.38 -3.50
N SER A 84 -10.59 -11.81 -2.68
CA SER A 84 -11.87 -11.25 -3.14
C SER A 84 -11.69 -10.16 -4.21
N MET A 85 -10.50 -9.54 -4.27
CA MET A 85 -10.13 -8.58 -5.32
C MET A 85 -9.77 -9.21 -6.67
N LEU A 86 -9.59 -10.53 -6.73
CA LEU A 86 -9.33 -11.38 -7.90
C LEU A 86 -8.12 -10.99 -8.77
N PHE A 87 -7.55 -9.81 -8.62
CA PHE A 87 -6.43 -9.29 -9.39
C PHE A 87 -5.38 -8.66 -8.48
N GLY A 88 -4.10 -8.84 -8.82
CA GLY A 88 -3.02 -8.08 -8.22
C GLY A 88 -2.58 -8.51 -6.81
N ARG A 89 -2.95 -9.70 -6.32
CA ARG A 89 -2.56 -10.19 -4.99
C ARG A 89 -1.99 -11.62 -5.03
N MET A 90 -1.97 -12.24 -6.18
CA MET A 90 -1.69 -13.68 -6.31
C MET A 90 -0.32 -14.07 -5.77
N LEU A 91 0.74 -13.33 -6.11
CA LEU A 91 2.08 -13.66 -5.63
C LEU A 91 2.19 -13.58 -4.12
N PHE A 92 1.57 -12.58 -3.50
CA PHE A 92 1.52 -12.43 -2.04
C PHE A 92 0.76 -13.61 -1.40
N LEU A 93 -0.43 -13.93 -1.90
CA LEU A 93 -1.26 -15.00 -1.35
C LEU A 93 -0.62 -16.37 -1.47
N PHE A 94 -0.09 -16.72 -2.64
CA PHE A 94 0.53 -18.02 -2.84
C PHE A 94 1.87 -18.17 -2.12
N THR A 95 2.63 -17.09 -1.95
CA THR A 95 3.82 -17.10 -1.09
C THR A 95 3.45 -17.38 0.37
N ASN A 96 2.41 -16.72 0.86
CA ASN A 96 1.89 -16.95 2.22
C ASN A 96 1.25 -18.34 2.34
N HIS A 97 0.54 -18.84 1.32
CA HIS A 97 0.03 -20.21 1.29
C HIS A 97 1.15 -21.24 1.42
N ALA A 98 2.21 -21.10 0.62
CA ALA A 98 3.37 -22.00 0.69
C ALA A 98 4.00 -21.96 2.09
N ALA A 99 4.20 -20.76 2.66
CA ALA A 99 4.72 -20.60 4.03
C ALA A 99 3.80 -21.25 5.08
N TYR A 100 2.48 -21.10 4.95
CA TYR A 100 1.51 -21.76 5.83
C TYR A 100 1.57 -23.28 5.72
N ARG A 101 1.63 -23.83 4.50
CA ARG A 101 1.76 -25.29 4.27
C ARG A 101 3.03 -25.85 4.90
N ILE A 102 4.15 -25.14 4.76
CA ILE A 102 5.43 -25.49 5.40
C ILE A 102 5.30 -25.38 6.92
N GLY A 103 4.77 -24.28 7.43
CA GLY A 103 4.57 -24.06 8.87
C GLY A 103 3.67 -25.13 9.51
N ARG A 104 2.60 -25.53 8.80
CA ARG A 104 1.70 -26.61 9.24
C ARG A 104 2.40 -27.96 9.23
N ALA A 105 3.17 -28.28 8.18
CA ALA A 105 3.84 -29.56 8.04
C ALA A 105 5.00 -29.75 9.03
N LEU A 106 5.79 -28.69 9.28
CA LEU A 106 6.99 -28.78 10.12
C LEU A 106 6.74 -28.46 11.59
N PHE A 107 5.80 -27.57 11.90
CA PHE A 107 5.59 -27.02 13.25
C PHE A 107 4.17 -27.22 13.78
N GLY A 108 3.29 -27.90 13.05
CA GLY A 108 1.90 -28.10 13.47
C GLY A 108 1.10 -26.79 13.57
N LEU A 109 1.44 -25.78 12.76
CA LEU A 109 0.80 -24.46 12.84
C LEU A 109 -0.71 -24.57 12.65
N GLN A 110 -1.45 -24.16 13.67
CA GLN A 110 -2.91 -24.14 13.64
C GLN A 110 -3.43 -23.02 12.74
N THR A 111 -4.56 -23.25 12.09
CA THR A 111 -5.19 -22.31 11.16
C THR A 111 -5.48 -20.95 11.81
N GLU A 112 -5.93 -20.94 13.06
CA GLU A 112 -6.23 -19.71 13.81
C GLU A 112 -4.99 -18.81 14.05
N HIS A 113 -3.78 -19.37 13.98
CA HIS A 113 -2.52 -18.66 14.17
C HIS A 113 -1.82 -18.29 12.84
N ALA A 114 -2.40 -18.64 11.68
CA ALA A 114 -1.82 -18.35 10.37
C ALA A 114 -1.52 -16.85 10.17
N TYR A 115 -2.39 -15.97 10.68
CA TYR A 115 -2.19 -14.52 10.61
C TYR A 115 -0.89 -14.06 11.28
N LEU A 116 -0.43 -14.74 12.35
CA LEU A 116 0.84 -14.44 13.00
C LEU A 116 2.01 -14.70 12.06
N LEU A 117 2.02 -15.88 11.40
CA LEU A 117 3.04 -16.19 10.41
C LEU A 117 3.12 -15.11 9.33
N PHE A 118 1.98 -14.77 8.72
CA PHE A 118 1.95 -13.81 7.62
C PHE A 118 2.39 -12.40 8.07
N LYS A 119 1.93 -11.97 9.23
CA LYS A 119 2.34 -10.69 9.82
C LYS A 119 3.84 -10.65 10.09
N TYR A 120 4.40 -11.68 10.72
CA TYR A 120 5.84 -11.71 10.99
C TYR A 120 6.70 -11.86 9.74
N MET A 121 6.19 -12.47 8.66
CA MET A 121 6.84 -12.44 7.35
C MET A 121 6.92 -11.01 6.80
N VAL A 122 5.87 -10.21 6.95
CA VAL A 122 5.89 -8.78 6.54
C VAL A 122 6.86 -7.98 7.40
N ILE A 123 6.82 -8.15 8.73
CA ILE A 123 7.76 -7.51 9.67
C ILE A 123 9.21 -7.84 9.31
N ALA A 124 9.51 -9.11 9.02
CA ALA A 124 10.85 -9.54 8.62
C ALA A 124 11.31 -8.92 7.28
N GLN A 125 10.40 -8.61 6.37
CA GLN A 125 10.71 -7.95 5.09
C GLN A 125 10.92 -6.43 5.23
N THR A 126 10.47 -5.82 6.32
CA THR A 126 10.54 -4.36 6.55
C THR A 126 11.95 -3.80 6.46
N PRO A 127 12.97 -4.33 7.17
CA PRO A 127 14.34 -3.83 7.05
C PRO A 127 14.89 -3.97 5.64
N PHE A 128 14.53 -5.04 4.92
CA PHE A 128 14.97 -5.24 3.53
C PHE A 128 14.31 -4.24 2.57
N ALA A 129 13.05 -3.86 2.80
CA ALA A 129 12.39 -2.81 2.03
C ALA A 129 13.10 -1.45 2.19
N VAL A 130 13.53 -1.11 3.41
CA VAL A 130 14.30 0.10 3.69
C VAL A 130 15.69 0.04 3.04
N VAL A 131 16.38 -1.10 3.09
CA VAL A 131 17.68 -1.29 2.41
C VAL A 131 17.54 -1.20 0.89
N ALA A 132 16.47 -1.75 0.32
CA ALA A 132 16.20 -1.67 -1.11
C ALA A 132 15.91 -0.21 -1.53
N CYS A 133 15.13 0.53 -0.75
CA CYS A 133 14.90 1.96 -0.96
C CYS A 133 16.20 2.79 -0.82
N TRP A 134 17.03 2.49 0.20
CA TRP A 134 18.35 3.08 0.36
C TRP A 134 19.23 2.85 -0.87
N THR A 135 19.24 1.61 -1.38
CA THR A 135 20.00 1.23 -2.58
C THR A 135 19.52 2.01 -3.79
N LEU A 136 18.19 2.08 -3.99
CA LEU A 136 17.58 2.86 -5.08
C LEU A 136 17.97 4.34 -4.98
N ALA A 137 17.81 4.94 -3.81
CA ALA A 137 18.17 6.34 -3.58
C ALA A 137 19.66 6.60 -3.83
N ARG A 138 20.55 5.68 -3.45
CA ARG A 138 21.97 5.74 -3.77
C ARG A 138 22.26 5.70 -5.27
N GLU A 139 21.59 4.80 -5.98
CA GLU A 139 21.78 4.64 -7.44
C GLU A 139 21.34 5.89 -8.23
N VAL A 140 20.21 6.51 -7.82
CA VAL A 140 19.68 7.68 -8.54
C VAL A 140 20.31 9.00 -8.10
N SER A 141 20.75 9.14 -6.84
CA SER A 141 21.35 10.38 -6.32
C SER A 141 22.88 10.39 -6.34
N GLY A 142 23.53 9.23 -6.44
CA GLY A 142 24.99 9.08 -6.34
C GLY A 142 25.56 9.35 -4.93
N SER A 143 24.71 9.57 -3.89
CA SER A 143 25.14 9.99 -2.55
C SER A 143 24.72 8.99 -1.47
N LEU A 144 25.70 8.44 -0.72
CA LEU A 144 25.44 7.57 0.42
C LEU A 144 24.62 8.26 1.51
N ARG A 145 24.92 9.54 1.79
CA ARG A 145 24.26 10.31 2.84
C ARG A 145 22.82 10.68 2.46
N ALA A 146 22.61 11.11 1.21
CA ALA A 146 21.24 11.35 0.72
C ALA A 146 20.40 10.06 0.73
N ALA A 147 20.99 8.93 0.37
CA ALA A 147 20.35 7.61 0.46
C ALA A 147 19.98 7.25 1.91
N THR A 148 20.86 7.56 2.88
CA THR A 148 20.55 7.33 4.31
C THR A 148 19.39 8.20 4.77
N VAL A 149 19.36 9.47 4.37
CA VAL A 149 18.21 10.37 4.66
C VAL A 149 16.93 9.80 4.05
N ALA A 150 16.97 9.32 2.81
CA ALA A 150 15.82 8.68 2.16
C ALA A 150 15.33 7.45 2.93
N ALA A 151 16.24 6.58 3.36
CA ALA A 151 15.92 5.41 4.16
C ALA A 151 15.28 5.77 5.51
N VAL A 152 15.79 6.81 6.18
CA VAL A 152 15.20 7.33 7.44
C VAL A 152 13.82 7.92 7.18
N MET A 153 13.63 8.68 6.10
CA MET A 153 12.32 9.26 5.74
C MET A 153 11.29 8.16 5.47
N LEU A 154 11.66 7.06 4.81
CA LEU A 154 10.78 5.92 4.63
C LEU A 154 10.50 5.19 5.96
N ALA A 155 11.56 4.89 6.75
CA ALA A 155 11.42 4.21 8.04
C ALA A 155 10.54 4.97 9.04
N LEU A 156 10.52 6.30 8.96
CA LEU A 156 9.70 7.18 9.78
C LEU A 156 8.38 7.59 9.11
N SER A 157 8.05 7.06 7.94
CA SER A 157 6.73 7.27 7.32
C SER A 157 5.65 6.63 8.21
N PRO A 158 4.67 7.39 8.73
CA PRO A 158 3.65 6.86 9.64
C PRO A 158 2.89 5.68 9.04
N ILE A 159 2.49 5.82 7.79
CA ILE A 159 1.73 4.78 7.08
C ILE A 159 2.60 3.55 6.81
N PHE A 160 3.88 3.73 6.46
CA PHE A 160 4.80 2.60 6.31
C PHE A 160 4.97 1.83 7.63
N ILE A 161 5.12 2.53 8.76
CA ILE A 161 5.22 1.90 10.09
C ILE A 161 3.99 1.03 10.37
N VAL A 162 2.79 1.59 10.21
CA VAL A 162 1.53 0.89 10.48
C VAL A 162 1.40 -0.37 9.63
N TYR A 163 1.59 -0.24 8.30
CA TYR A 163 1.38 -1.37 7.39
C TYR A 163 2.56 -2.36 7.37
N SER A 164 3.72 -1.99 7.90
CA SER A 164 4.82 -2.93 8.16
C SER A 164 4.55 -3.88 9.33
N GLY A 165 3.61 -3.53 10.22
CA GLY A 165 3.18 -4.35 11.36
C GLY A 165 1.94 -5.20 11.11
N GLN A 166 1.48 -5.34 9.87
CA GLN A 166 0.24 -6.01 9.48
C GLN A 166 0.50 -7.07 8.39
N ALA A 167 -0.42 -8.03 8.23
CA ALA A 167 -0.36 -9.04 7.17
C ALA A 167 -0.81 -8.45 5.81
N MET A 168 -0.09 -7.46 5.32
CA MET A 168 -0.48 -6.60 4.20
C MET A 168 0.55 -6.59 3.07
N THR A 169 0.11 -6.17 1.89
CA THR A 169 0.90 -6.22 0.65
C THR A 169 1.87 -5.06 0.47
N GLU A 170 1.75 -3.99 1.24
CA GLU A 170 2.47 -2.73 1.07
C GLU A 170 4.00 -2.90 1.16
N THR A 171 4.47 -3.46 2.26
CA THR A 171 5.92 -3.66 2.50
C THR A 171 6.55 -4.64 1.52
N PRO A 172 5.97 -5.84 1.25
CA PRO A 172 6.47 -6.73 0.21
C PRO A 172 6.52 -6.08 -1.18
N ALA A 173 5.51 -5.29 -1.52
CA ALA A 173 5.46 -4.60 -2.82
C ALA A 173 6.54 -3.52 -2.93
N LEU A 174 6.76 -2.70 -1.87
CA LEU A 174 7.82 -1.70 -1.84
C LEU A 174 9.21 -2.34 -1.93
N LEU A 175 9.42 -3.49 -1.26
CA LEU A 175 10.66 -4.25 -1.36
C LEU A 175 10.92 -4.68 -2.80
N LEU A 176 9.99 -5.41 -3.41
CA LEU A 176 10.17 -5.94 -4.76
C LEU A 176 10.27 -4.83 -5.80
N LEU A 177 9.44 -3.77 -5.67
CA LEU A 177 9.51 -2.59 -6.54
C LEU A 177 10.88 -1.94 -6.50
N SER A 178 11.40 -1.64 -5.29
CA SER A 178 12.71 -1.00 -5.15
C SER A 178 13.83 -1.85 -5.74
N VAL A 179 13.80 -3.17 -5.54
CA VAL A 179 14.76 -4.10 -6.14
C VAL A 179 14.63 -4.11 -7.67
N ALA A 180 13.41 -4.19 -8.21
CA ALA A 180 13.16 -4.17 -9.64
C ALA A 180 13.71 -2.89 -10.30
N LEU A 181 13.44 -1.74 -9.69
CA LEU A 181 13.92 -0.44 -10.16
C LEU A 181 15.45 -0.36 -10.13
N VAL A 182 16.11 -0.85 -9.08
CA VAL A 182 17.59 -0.90 -8.97
C VAL A 182 18.18 -1.78 -10.07
N VAL A 183 17.64 -3.00 -10.26
CA VAL A 183 18.15 -3.94 -11.26
C VAL A 183 17.98 -3.36 -12.67
N HIS A 184 16.80 -2.83 -12.99
CA HIS A 184 16.53 -2.19 -14.28
C HIS A 184 17.44 -0.99 -14.51
N LEU A 185 17.59 -0.11 -13.52
CA LEU A 185 18.45 1.08 -13.62
C LEU A 185 19.91 0.72 -13.89
N ARG A 186 20.45 -0.26 -13.19
CA ARG A 186 21.80 -0.77 -13.43
C ARG A 186 21.95 -1.36 -14.81
N GLY A 187 20.93 -2.09 -15.26
CA GLY A 187 20.87 -2.65 -16.62
C GLY A 187 20.90 -1.58 -17.69
N VAL A 188 20.08 -0.53 -17.55
CA VAL A 188 20.04 0.59 -18.51
C VAL A 188 21.37 1.35 -18.52
N ARG A 189 21.92 1.70 -17.34
CA ARG A 189 23.20 2.41 -17.21
C ARG A 189 24.37 1.61 -17.79
N GLY A 190 24.45 0.31 -17.48
CA GLY A 190 25.48 -0.61 -17.95
C GLY A 190 25.23 -1.21 -19.32
N ARG A 191 24.13 -0.87 -19.99
CA ARG A 191 23.68 -1.48 -21.27
C ARG A 191 23.60 -3.01 -21.22
N ASN A 192 23.31 -3.55 -20.03
CA ASN A 192 23.21 -4.98 -19.79
C ASN A 192 21.76 -5.47 -20.03
N ILE A 193 21.58 -6.17 -21.17
CA ILE A 193 20.27 -6.65 -21.61
C ILE A 193 19.62 -7.54 -20.55
N ARG A 194 20.38 -8.48 -19.92
CA ARG A 194 19.84 -9.39 -18.92
C ARG A 194 19.27 -8.64 -17.73
N GLN A 195 19.99 -7.63 -17.21
CA GLN A 195 19.51 -6.84 -16.08
C GLN A 195 18.29 -5.99 -16.46
N VAL A 196 18.21 -5.44 -17.67
CA VAL A 196 17.04 -4.70 -18.16
C VAL A 196 15.81 -5.62 -18.15
N LEU A 197 15.93 -6.83 -18.72
CA LEU A 197 14.81 -7.77 -18.83
C LEU A 197 14.42 -8.34 -17.44
N VAL A 198 15.39 -8.69 -16.60
CA VAL A 198 15.13 -9.15 -15.22
C VAL A 198 14.46 -8.05 -14.39
N GLY A 199 14.92 -6.80 -14.49
CA GLY A 199 14.28 -5.67 -13.82
C GLY A 199 12.82 -5.47 -14.27
N ALA A 200 12.55 -5.60 -15.57
CA ALA A 200 11.20 -5.54 -16.12
C ALA A 200 10.31 -6.72 -15.64
N ALA A 201 10.86 -7.93 -15.60
CA ALA A 201 10.15 -9.10 -15.07
C ALA A 201 9.77 -8.93 -13.58
N LEU A 202 10.73 -8.50 -12.75
CA LEU A 202 10.49 -8.22 -11.34
C LEU A 202 9.44 -7.13 -11.14
N LEU A 203 9.45 -6.09 -11.98
CA LEU A 203 8.44 -5.03 -11.95
C LEU A 203 7.05 -5.58 -12.32
N GLY A 204 6.96 -6.45 -13.31
CA GLY A 204 5.71 -7.15 -13.65
C GLY A 204 5.21 -8.05 -12.52
N LEU A 205 6.11 -8.81 -11.86
CA LEU A 205 5.76 -9.61 -10.69
C LEU A 205 5.27 -8.75 -9.52
N CYS A 206 5.77 -7.52 -9.38
CA CYS A 206 5.33 -6.60 -8.34
C CYS A 206 3.83 -6.26 -8.45
N VAL A 207 3.28 -6.23 -9.67
CA VAL A 207 1.83 -6.04 -9.91
C VAL A 207 1.01 -7.16 -9.26
N ASN A 208 1.56 -8.39 -9.19
CA ASN A 208 0.91 -9.53 -8.54
C ASN A 208 1.06 -9.54 -7.00
N ILE A 209 1.80 -8.59 -6.43
CA ILE A 209 1.76 -8.29 -4.99
C ILE A 209 0.78 -7.14 -4.74
N ARG A 210 0.85 -6.09 -5.60
CA ARG A 210 0.00 -4.90 -5.48
C ARG A 210 -0.13 -4.21 -6.85
N GLU A 211 -1.34 -4.20 -7.40
CA GLU A 211 -1.61 -3.74 -8.77
C GLU A 211 -1.19 -2.29 -9.06
N PRO A 212 -1.33 -1.30 -8.14
CA PRO A 212 -0.92 0.07 -8.45
C PRO A 212 0.58 0.23 -8.73
N MET A 213 1.42 -0.75 -8.34
CA MET A 213 2.84 -0.74 -8.69
C MET A 213 3.08 -0.84 -10.20
N GLY A 214 2.07 -1.30 -10.95
CA GLY A 214 2.11 -1.34 -12.43
C GLY A 214 2.32 0.01 -13.09
N PHE A 215 1.94 1.11 -12.46
CA PHE A 215 2.19 2.47 -12.98
C PHE A 215 3.68 2.77 -13.12
N PHE A 216 4.55 2.09 -12.36
CA PHE A 216 6.00 2.16 -12.55
C PHE A 216 6.47 1.51 -13.86
N GLY A 217 5.61 0.85 -14.62
CA GLY A 217 5.89 0.44 -16.01
C GLY A 217 6.35 1.62 -16.89
N LEU A 218 5.88 2.84 -16.59
CA LEU A 218 6.35 4.06 -17.26
C LEU A 218 7.87 4.28 -17.12
N TRP A 219 8.47 3.84 -16.03
CA TRP A 219 9.91 3.86 -15.80
C TRP A 219 10.70 3.09 -16.87
N LEU A 220 10.15 1.96 -17.38
CA LEU A 220 10.82 1.16 -18.42
C LEU A 220 11.08 1.95 -19.69
N VAL A 221 10.19 2.91 -19.98
CA VAL A 221 10.30 3.77 -21.17
C VAL A 221 11.15 5.01 -20.90
N LEU A 222 11.01 5.61 -19.72
CA LEU A 222 11.66 6.88 -19.39
C LEU A 222 13.10 6.73 -18.92
N ALA A 223 13.45 5.66 -18.20
CA ALA A 223 14.81 5.47 -17.69
C ALA A 223 15.90 5.45 -18.78
N PRO A 224 15.71 4.80 -19.94
CA PRO A 224 16.68 4.81 -21.01
C PRO A 224 17.05 6.21 -21.49
N THR A 225 16.09 7.14 -21.52
CA THR A 225 16.32 8.52 -21.99
C THR A 225 17.31 9.29 -21.10
N CYS A 226 17.36 8.95 -19.79
CA CYS A 226 18.31 9.57 -18.85
C CYS A 226 19.77 9.18 -19.12
N TYR A 227 20.00 8.10 -19.85
CA TYR A 227 21.34 7.55 -20.13
C TYR A 227 21.71 7.68 -21.62
N GLY A 228 21.09 8.60 -22.33
CA GLY A 228 21.43 8.92 -23.70
C GLY A 228 21.14 7.79 -24.70
N TRP A 229 20.16 6.94 -24.42
CA TRP A 229 19.66 6.00 -25.41
C TRP A 229 18.97 6.82 -26.51
N LYS A 230 19.46 6.69 -27.74
CA LYS A 230 18.99 7.49 -28.88
C LYS A 230 17.76 6.91 -29.58
N LEU A 231 17.07 5.94 -28.94
CA LEU A 231 15.94 5.22 -29.51
C LEU A 231 16.24 4.60 -30.90
N LYS A 232 17.50 4.20 -31.11
CA LYS A 232 17.87 3.40 -32.28
C LYS A 232 17.07 2.08 -32.25
N ARG A 233 16.89 1.46 -33.42
CA ARG A 233 16.10 0.22 -33.58
C ARG A 233 16.40 -0.82 -32.52
N ARG A 234 17.68 -1.06 -32.18
CA ARG A 234 18.08 -2.04 -31.14
C ARG A 234 17.61 -1.62 -29.73
N GLU A 235 17.76 -0.36 -29.37
CA GLU A 235 17.36 0.18 -28.07
C GLU A 235 15.83 0.21 -27.93
N LEU A 236 15.13 0.56 -29.01
CA LEU A 236 13.68 0.52 -29.07
C LEU A 236 13.15 -0.92 -28.92
N LEU A 237 13.73 -1.88 -29.64
CA LEU A 237 13.38 -3.30 -29.52
C LEU A 237 13.62 -3.83 -28.10
N LEU A 238 14.71 -3.43 -27.44
CA LEU A 238 14.98 -3.84 -26.06
C LEU A 238 13.98 -3.24 -25.09
N THR A 239 13.62 -1.96 -25.26
CA THR A 239 12.58 -1.31 -24.45
C THR A 239 11.21 -1.98 -24.66
N ALA A 240 10.86 -2.31 -25.90
CA ALA A 240 9.64 -3.03 -26.24
C ALA A 240 9.64 -4.45 -25.63
N ALA A 241 10.77 -5.16 -25.71
CA ALA A 241 10.93 -6.47 -25.09
C ALA A 241 10.80 -6.41 -23.56
N ALA A 242 11.37 -5.37 -22.91
CA ALA A 242 11.19 -5.13 -21.47
C ALA A 242 9.72 -4.87 -21.13
N GLY A 243 9.01 -4.06 -21.92
CA GLY A 243 7.58 -3.83 -21.78
C GLY A 243 6.75 -5.12 -21.93
N ALA A 244 7.08 -5.96 -22.94
CA ALA A 244 6.41 -7.23 -23.17
C ALA A 244 6.62 -8.19 -21.99
N ILE A 245 7.85 -8.34 -21.49
CA ILE A 245 8.17 -9.18 -20.32
C ILE A 245 7.44 -8.66 -19.08
N PHE A 246 7.43 -7.35 -18.86
CA PHE A 246 6.66 -6.73 -17.78
C PHE A 246 5.18 -7.15 -17.85
N LEU A 247 4.54 -6.99 -19.02
CA LEU A 247 3.13 -7.35 -19.22
C LEU A 247 2.88 -8.85 -19.03
N ILE A 248 3.76 -9.70 -19.57
CA ILE A 248 3.66 -11.16 -19.39
C ILE A 248 3.72 -11.51 -17.90
N CYS A 249 4.72 -11.00 -17.16
CA CYS A 249 4.86 -11.29 -15.73
C CYS A 249 3.73 -10.70 -14.90
N ALA A 250 3.17 -9.55 -15.29
CA ALA A 250 2.04 -8.94 -14.60
C ALA A 250 0.73 -9.71 -14.81
N LEU A 251 0.49 -10.22 -16.03
CA LEU A 251 -0.78 -10.80 -16.42
C LEU A 251 -0.81 -12.33 -16.38
N ALA A 252 0.33 -13.02 -16.47
CA ALA A 252 0.37 -14.47 -16.56
C ALA A 252 -0.33 -15.20 -15.40
N PRO A 253 -0.12 -14.84 -14.12
CA PRO A 253 -0.82 -15.50 -13.02
C PRO A 253 -2.33 -15.35 -13.13
N PHE A 254 -2.81 -14.18 -13.50
CA PHE A 254 -4.21 -13.91 -13.76
C PHE A 254 -4.74 -14.70 -14.95
N ALA A 255 -4.02 -14.71 -16.07
CA ALA A 255 -4.41 -15.42 -17.27
C ALA A 255 -4.54 -16.94 -17.03
N VAL A 256 -3.66 -17.53 -16.23
CA VAL A 256 -3.72 -18.94 -15.85
C VAL A 256 -5.03 -19.26 -15.12
N TRP A 257 -5.40 -18.47 -14.11
CA TRP A 257 -6.64 -18.66 -13.37
C TRP A 257 -7.88 -18.43 -14.23
N TRP A 258 -7.83 -17.42 -15.10
CA TRP A 258 -8.90 -17.12 -16.04
C TRP A 258 -9.13 -18.24 -17.07
N LEU A 259 -8.05 -18.76 -17.66
CA LEU A 259 -8.15 -19.80 -18.67
C LEU A 259 -8.58 -21.15 -18.07
N ALA A 260 -8.05 -21.49 -16.90
CA ALA A 260 -8.38 -22.71 -16.19
C ALA A 260 -9.76 -22.69 -15.53
N ASP A 261 -10.35 -21.52 -15.36
CA ASP A 261 -11.65 -21.28 -14.69
C ASP A 261 -11.79 -21.99 -13.33
N VAL A 262 -10.71 -22.02 -12.55
CA VAL A 262 -10.64 -22.72 -11.27
C VAL A 262 -11.68 -22.14 -10.32
N GLY A 263 -12.59 -22.97 -9.83
CA GLY A 263 -13.62 -22.55 -8.86
C GLY A 263 -14.63 -21.52 -9.40
N GLY A 264 -14.83 -21.43 -10.72
CA GLY A 264 -15.73 -20.44 -11.33
C GLY A 264 -15.14 -19.02 -11.36
N TYR A 265 -13.82 -18.91 -11.47
CA TYR A 265 -13.08 -17.65 -11.42
C TYR A 265 -13.59 -16.60 -12.42
N ARG A 266 -14.02 -17.01 -13.63
CA ARG A 266 -14.57 -16.08 -14.64
C ARG A 266 -15.88 -15.44 -14.15
N GLN A 267 -16.78 -16.23 -13.58
CA GLN A 267 -18.03 -15.71 -13.04
C GLN A 267 -17.78 -14.77 -11.86
N ALA A 268 -16.90 -15.15 -10.96
CA ALA A 268 -16.46 -14.29 -9.84
C ALA A 268 -15.86 -12.97 -10.32
N TRP A 269 -15.04 -13.01 -11.40
CA TRP A 269 -14.49 -11.81 -12.04
C TRP A 269 -15.56 -10.87 -12.59
N TYR A 270 -16.55 -11.38 -13.31
CA TYR A 270 -17.64 -10.54 -13.81
C TYR A 270 -18.45 -9.92 -12.67
N GLY A 271 -18.73 -10.68 -11.61
CA GLY A 271 -19.37 -10.19 -10.40
C GLY A 271 -18.55 -9.08 -9.73
N TRP A 272 -17.25 -9.28 -9.59
CA TRP A 272 -16.33 -8.28 -9.03
C TRP A 272 -16.28 -7.00 -9.87
N VAL A 273 -16.16 -7.10 -11.20
CA VAL A 273 -16.18 -5.94 -12.11
C VAL A 273 -17.50 -5.18 -12.00
N ALA A 274 -18.64 -5.88 -11.92
CA ALA A 274 -19.94 -5.25 -11.74
C ALA A 274 -20.03 -4.51 -10.39
N SER A 275 -19.54 -5.13 -9.32
CA SER A 275 -19.47 -4.51 -7.99
C SER A 275 -18.58 -3.26 -7.99
N MET A 276 -17.39 -3.32 -8.60
CA MET A 276 -16.48 -2.17 -8.70
C MET A 276 -17.06 -1.02 -9.51
N ARG A 277 -17.81 -1.32 -10.57
CA ARG A 277 -18.52 -0.29 -11.35
C ARG A 277 -19.62 0.39 -10.53
N ALA A 278 -20.41 -0.40 -9.81
CA ALA A 278 -21.46 0.13 -8.94
C ALA A 278 -20.86 1.02 -7.84
N GLU A 279 -19.79 0.59 -7.23
CA GLU A 279 -19.09 1.33 -6.18
C GLU A 279 -18.44 2.62 -6.69
N SER A 280 -17.82 2.58 -7.87
CA SER A 280 -17.25 3.77 -8.51
C SER A 280 -18.33 4.79 -8.87
N ALA A 281 -19.54 4.35 -9.20
CA ALA A 281 -20.67 5.25 -9.46
C ALA A 281 -21.17 5.95 -8.19
N LEU A 282 -21.06 5.29 -7.02
CA LEU A 282 -21.40 5.90 -5.72
C LEU A 282 -20.36 6.93 -5.27
N HIS A 283 -19.09 6.77 -5.70
CA HIS A 283 -17.97 7.62 -5.31
C HIS A 283 -17.29 8.25 -6.53
N PRO A 284 -17.97 9.13 -7.28
CA PRO A 284 -17.39 9.73 -8.47
C PRO A 284 -16.18 10.60 -8.12
N VAL A 285 -15.19 10.60 -9.00
CA VAL A 285 -14.02 11.48 -8.87
C VAL A 285 -14.46 12.94 -8.98
N LYS A 286 -14.20 13.72 -7.93
CA LYS A 286 -14.54 15.15 -7.84
C LYS A 286 -13.29 15.96 -7.54
N ILE A 287 -13.26 17.22 -7.96
CA ILE A 287 -12.18 18.16 -7.59
C ILE A 287 -12.02 18.24 -6.06
N GLY A 288 -13.12 18.13 -5.30
CA GLY A 288 -13.08 18.05 -3.83
C GLY A 288 -12.26 16.90 -3.27
N ASN A 289 -11.99 15.84 -4.04
CA ASN A 289 -11.15 14.72 -3.61
C ASN A 289 -9.67 15.12 -3.45
N VAL A 290 -9.23 16.23 -4.05
CA VAL A 290 -7.85 16.72 -3.94
C VAL A 290 -7.50 17.06 -2.48
N VAL A 291 -8.43 17.60 -1.72
CA VAL A 291 -8.19 17.97 -0.30
C VAL A 291 -7.92 16.74 0.57
N PRO A 292 -8.82 15.75 0.67
CA PRO A 292 -8.56 14.55 1.46
C PRO A 292 -7.36 13.75 0.92
N PHE A 293 -7.17 13.69 -0.40
CA PHE A 293 -5.97 13.08 -1.00
C PHE A 293 -4.69 13.75 -0.50
N THR A 294 -4.64 15.08 -0.50
CA THR A 294 -3.46 15.83 -0.03
C THR A 294 -3.25 15.61 1.47
N GLN A 295 -4.32 15.61 2.27
CA GLN A 295 -4.23 15.32 3.71
C GLN A 295 -3.64 13.92 3.96
N LEU A 296 -4.12 12.89 3.26
CA LEU A 296 -3.59 11.54 3.38
C LEU A 296 -2.13 11.46 2.92
N PHE A 297 -1.75 12.22 1.88
CA PHE A 297 -0.37 12.27 1.40
C PHE A 297 0.55 12.95 2.42
N ILE A 298 0.10 14.04 3.06
CA ILE A 298 0.83 14.69 4.16
C ILE A 298 1.02 13.72 5.32
N ILE A 299 -0.02 12.99 5.73
CA ILE A 299 0.07 11.99 6.81
C ILE A 299 1.06 10.86 6.43
N THR A 300 1.09 10.46 5.15
CA THR A 300 1.97 9.39 4.70
C THR A 300 3.43 9.81 4.69
N ALA A 301 3.75 11.00 4.19
CA ALA A 301 5.12 11.45 4.00
C ALA A 301 5.26 12.98 4.17
N PRO A 302 5.09 13.51 5.40
CA PRO A 302 4.99 14.95 5.65
C PRO A 302 6.22 15.73 5.15
N VAL A 303 7.42 15.22 5.42
CA VAL A 303 8.67 15.85 4.98
C VAL A 303 8.80 15.82 3.47
N THR A 304 8.46 14.69 2.84
CA THR A 304 8.51 14.55 1.36
C THR A 304 7.57 15.54 0.71
N VAL A 305 6.32 15.62 1.15
CA VAL A 305 5.30 16.52 0.58
C VAL A 305 5.72 17.98 0.71
N ALA A 306 6.22 18.39 1.87
CA ALA A 306 6.68 19.76 2.11
C ALA A 306 7.87 20.15 1.21
N LEU A 307 8.77 19.22 0.92
CA LEU A 307 9.98 19.50 0.15
C LEU A 307 9.79 19.29 -1.37
N LEU A 308 8.82 18.49 -1.78
CA LEU A 308 8.68 18.01 -3.16
C LEU A 308 8.64 19.12 -4.22
N PRO A 309 7.84 20.21 -4.10
CA PRO A 309 7.82 21.27 -5.10
C PRO A 309 9.19 21.94 -5.28
N PHE A 310 9.86 22.20 -4.15
CA PHE A 310 11.18 22.83 -4.16
C PHE A 310 12.26 21.90 -4.70
N ALA A 311 12.18 20.63 -4.38
CA ALA A 311 13.10 19.60 -4.83
C ALA A 311 12.99 19.38 -6.35
N LEU A 312 11.75 19.27 -6.88
CA LEU A 312 11.48 19.15 -8.32
C LEU A 312 12.02 20.37 -9.07
N TYR A 313 11.68 21.59 -8.63
CA TYR A 313 12.16 22.82 -9.26
C TYR A 313 13.68 22.92 -9.24
N HIS A 314 14.32 22.61 -8.09
CA HIS A 314 15.77 22.68 -7.94
C HIS A 314 16.49 21.68 -8.84
N GLU A 315 16.05 20.41 -8.86
CA GLU A 315 16.68 19.37 -9.67
C GLU A 315 16.54 19.68 -11.16
N TRP A 316 15.35 20.10 -11.59
CA TRP A 316 15.11 20.50 -12.98
C TRP A 316 16.00 21.67 -13.41
N ARG A 317 16.06 22.74 -12.61
CA ARG A 317 16.84 23.95 -12.94
C ARG A 317 18.35 23.71 -12.92
N LYS A 318 18.84 22.82 -12.05
CA LYS A 318 20.27 22.60 -11.86
C LYS A 318 20.82 21.51 -12.75
N ARG A 319 20.08 20.42 -12.94
CA ARG A 319 20.57 19.20 -13.58
C ARG A 319 19.70 18.71 -14.74
N GLY A 320 18.48 19.23 -14.87
CA GLY A 320 17.56 18.87 -15.95
C GLY A 320 17.03 17.45 -15.84
N TRP A 321 17.08 16.69 -16.94
CA TRP A 321 16.49 15.36 -17.09
C TRP A 321 17.39 14.26 -16.50
N THR A 322 17.40 14.15 -15.18
CA THR A 322 18.18 13.14 -14.43
C THR A 322 17.36 11.93 -14.07
N PRO A 323 17.98 10.75 -13.77
CA PRO A 323 17.27 9.59 -13.25
C PRO A 323 16.51 9.89 -11.95
N LEU A 324 17.06 10.77 -11.11
CA LEU A 324 16.44 11.21 -9.86
C LEU A 324 15.15 12.01 -10.13
N PHE A 325 15.21 12.97 -11.08
CA PHE A 325 14.06 13.78 -11.47
C PHE A 325 12.97 12.92 -12.13
N VAL A 326 13.34 12.08 -13.09
CA VAL A 326 12.40 11.20 -13.81
C VAL A 326 11.75 10.19 -12.86
N MET A 327 12.52 9.61 -11.94
CA MET A 327 11.99 8.70 -10.93
C MET A 327 10.93 9.40 -10.05
N ALA A 328 11.18 10.65 -9.65
CA ALA A 328 10.21 11.44 -8.90
C ALA A 328 8.96 11.76 -9.70
N LEU A 329 9.09 12.08 -11.00
CA LEU A 329 7.92 12.27 -11.87
C LEU A 329 7.08 11.00 -12.00
N VAL A 330 7.71 9.83 -12.15
CA VAL A 330 6.99 8.54 -12.18
C VAL A 330 6.29 8.29 -10.85
N GLY A 331 6.94 8.52 -9.70
CA GLY A 331 6.32 8.39 -8.39
C GLY A 331 5.13 9.34 -8.19
N LEU A 332 5.27 10.60 -8.63
CA LEU A 332 4.18 11.58 -8.60
C LEU A 332 3.03 11.15 -9.51
N PHE A 333 3.32 10.69 -10.73
CA PHE A 333 2.33 10.15 -11.66
C PHE A 333 1.57 8.98 -11.04
N CYS A 334 2.26 8.02 -10.39
CA CYS A 334 1.62 6.91 -9.70
C CYS A 334 0.62 7.40 -8.65
N ASN A 335 1.01 8.36 -7.81
CA ASN A 335 0.10 8.90 -6.79
C ASN A 335 -1.07 9.68 -7.41
N LEU A 336 -0.85 10.45 -8.48
CA LEU A 336 -1.92 11.17 -9.17
C LEU A 336 -2.90 10.22 -9.87
N MET A 337 -2.42 9.13 -10.48
CA MET A 337 -3.31 8.11 -11.05
C MET A 337 -4.22 7.46 -10.00
N LEU A 338 -3.74 7.33 -8.78
CA LEU A 338 -4.53 6.83 -7.66
C LEU A 338 -5.62 7.81 -7.21
N LEU A 339 -5.52 9.11 -7.53
CA LEU A 339 -6.58 10.09 -7.25
C LEU A 339 -7.89 9.74 -7.95
N ALA A 340 -7.83 9.03 -9.08
CA ALA A 340 -8.99 8.53 -9.79
C ALA A 340 -9.70 7.34 -9.09
N ASN A 341 -9.09 6.77 -8.04
CA ASN A 341 -9.67 5.66 -7.28
C ASN A 341 -10.27 6.19 -5.96
N TYR A 342 -11.55 5.92 -5.72
CA TYR A 342 -12.24 6.35 -4.49
C TYR A 342 -11.52 5.86 -3.21
N SER A 343 -10.94 4.67 -3.23
CA SER A 343 -10.22 4.09 -2.08
C SER A 343 -9.03 4.94 -1.64
N THR A 344 -8.42 5.71 -2.55
CA THR A 344 -7.28 6.58 -2.22
C THR A 344 -7.68 7.80 -1.41
N VAL A 345 -8.94 8.18 -1.45
CA VAL A 345 -9.49 9.32 -0.70
C VAL A 345 -9.75 8.95 0.76
N ILE A 346 -9.94 7.66 1.03
CA ILE A 346 -10.27 7.15 2.38
C ILE A 346 -9.13 6.39 3.04
N ASN A 347 -8.12 5.94 2.26
CA ASN A 347 -7.05 5.10 2.78
C ASN A 347 -5.65 5.56 2.38
N ALA A 348 -4.89 6.05 3.37
CA ALA A 348 -3.55 6.60 3.19
C ALA A 348 -2.51 5.60 2.65
N ARG A 349 -2.72 4.28 2.81
CA ARG A 349 -1.77 3.23 2.37
C ARG A 349 -1.46 3.26 0.87
N TYR A 350 -2.42 3.73 0.06
CA TYR A 350 -2.21 3.83 -1.38
C TYR A 350 -1.13 4.84 -1.74
N GLN A 351 -0.90 5.85 -0.89
CA GLN A 351 0.14 6.86 -1.09
C GLN A 351 1.57 6.30 -0.98
N LEU A 352 1.74 5.13 -0.32
CA LEU A 352 3.02 4.44 -0.25
C LEU A 352 3.56 4.06 -1.64
N THR A 353 2.68 3.86 -2.62
CA THR A 353 3.04 3.43 -3.98
C THR A 353 4.06 4.36 -4.63
N GLY A 354 3.89 5.67 -4.52
CA GLY A 354 4.80 6.66 -5.14
C GLY A 354 6.10 6.93 -4.38
N LEU A 355 6.20 6.51 -3.10
CA LEU A 355 7.33 6.89 -2.24
C LEU A 355 8.70 6.47 -2.78
N PRO A 356 8.90 5.30 -3.41
CA PRO A 356 10.19 4.94 -3.99
C PRO A 356 10.71 5.94 -5.03
N GLY A 357 9.79 6.64 -5.71
CA GLY A 357 10.14 7.74 -6.62
C GLY A 357 10.40 9.07 -5.92
N LEU A 358 9.55 9.42 -4.95
CA LEU A 358 9.49 10.77 -4.36
C LEU A 358 10.50 11.00 -3.24
N VAL A 359 10.70 10.00 -2.38
CA VAL A 359 11.57 10.11 -1.21
C VAL A 359 13.03 10.35 -1.58
N PRO A 360 13.63 9.67 -2.59
CA PRO A 360 15.01 9.92 -2.98
C PRO A 360 15.28 11.36 -3.39
N LEU A 361 14.37 11.99 -4.15
CA LEU A 361 14.53 13.38 -4.59
C LEU A 361 14.47 14.35 -3.40
N SER A 362 13.48 14.20 -2.54
CA SER A 362 13.30 15.06 -1.36
C SER A 362 14.48 14.94 -0.41
N ALA A 363 15.00 13.73 -0.21
CA ALA A 363 16.19 13.47 0.61
C ALA A 363 17.46 14.07 0.02
N ALA A 364 17.68 13.94 -1.30
CA ALA A 364 18.82 14.54 -1.99
C ALA A 364 18.79 16.07 -1.87
N TYR A 365 17.62 16.68 -2.10
CA TYR A 365 17.43 18.12 -1.94
C TYR A 365 17.69 18.57 -0.49
N LEU A 366 17.14 17.90 0.49
CA LEU A 366 17.33 18.21 1.91
C LEU A 366 18.82 18.14 2.27
N PHE A 367 19.49 17.07 1.87
CA PHE A 367 20.91 16.87 2.15
C PHE A 367 21.78 17.92 1.47
N GLU A 368 21.55 18.24 0.19
CA GLU A 368 22.29 19.26 -0.55
C GLU A 368 22.13 20.64 0.09
N ARG A 369 20.90 21.01 0.47
CA ARG A 369 20.63 22.28 1.15
C ARG A 369 21.25 22.35 2.53
N TRP A 370 21.24 21.25 3.26
CA TRP A 370 21.89 21.16 4.56
C TRP A 370 23.40 21.39 4.45
N THR A 371 24.09 20.69 3.57
CA THR A 371 25.54 20.80 3.40
C THR A 371 26.01 22.14 2.84
N ALA A 372 25.22 22.76 1.95
CA ALA A 372 25.52 24.08 1.43
C ALA A 372 25.41 25.21 2.49
N ARG A 373 24.64 24.99 3.54
CA ARG A 373 24.30 26.02 4.53
C ARG A 373 25.02 25.93 5.86
N THR A 374 25.77 24.87 6.11
CA THR A 374 26.61 24.76 7.33
C THR A 374 27.66 25.87 7.43
N ARG A 375 27.84 26.67 6.36
CA ARG A 375 28.72 27.85 6.33
C ARG A 375 28.07 29.18 6.75
N VAL A 376 26.80 29.25 7.10
CA VAL A 376 26.10 30.52 7.39
C VAL A 376 25.33 30.46 8.71
N ARG A 377 25.90 31.14 9.69
CA ARG A 377 25.48 31.72 11.00
C ARG A 377 24.11 31.45 11.66
N ALA A 378 24.12 31.57 13.01
CA ALA A 378 23.18 31.23 14.06
C ALA A 378 21.67 31.35 13.79
N TRP A 379 21.17 32.32 13.05
CA TRP A 379 19.75 32.50 12.74
C TRP A 379 19.19 31.35 11.87
N ARG A 380 20.00 30.81 10.99
CA ARG A 380 19.60 29.70 10.12
C ARG A 380 19.65 28.38 10.88
N GLY A 381 20.56 28.23 11.85
CA GLY A 381 20.55 27.10 12.78
C GLY A 381 19.25 27.03 13.58
N PHE A 382 18.77 28.17 14.07
CA PHE A 382 17.49 28.28 14.77
C PHE A 382 16.29 27.90 13.87
N ALA A 383 16.22 28.45 12.65
CA ALA A 383 15.16 28.10 11.69
C ALA A 383 15.16 26.60 11.33
N TYR A 384 16.34 25.98 11.24
CA TYR A 384 16.44 24.53 11.03
C TYR A 384 16.02 23.72 12.24
N ALA A 385 16.39 24.12 13.44
CA ALA A 385 15.94 23.49 14.66
C ALA A 385 14.40 23.55 14.76
N CYS A 386 13.80 24.71 14.51
CA CYS A 386 12.35 24.86 14.47
C CYS A 386 11.69 23.99 13.40
N ALA A 387 12.23 23.97 12.17
CA ALA A 387 11.71 23.11 11.09
C ALA A 387 11.86 21.62 11.42
N THR A 388 12.95 21.22 12.06
CA THR A 388 13.18 19.84 12.50
C THR A 388 12.20 19.44 13.61
N VAL A 389 12.02 20.31 14.61
CA VAL A 389 11.07 20.08 15.71
C VAL A 389 9.65 20.01 15.16
N LEU A 390 9.26 20.92 14.26
CA LEU A 390 7.93 20.91 13.64
C LEU A 390 7.73 19.63 12.80
N SER A 391 8.70 19.25 11.97
CA SER A 391 8.63 18.03 11.18
C SER A 391 8.56 16.79 12.05
N PHE A 392 9.32 16.75 13.15
CA PHE A 392 9.28 15.65 14.12
C PHE A 392 7.93 15.60 14.85
N SER A 393 7.39 16.74 15.27
CA SER A 393 6.08 16.82 15.92
C SER A 393 4.95 16.41 14.99
N LEU A 394 4.99 16.82 13.71
CA LEU A 394 4.06 16.37 12.69
C LEU A 394 4.16 14.86 12.46
N LEU A 395 5.39 14.33 12.43
CA LEU A 395 5.64 12.90 12.27
C LEU A 395 5.07 12.10 13.43
N VAL A 396 5.37 12.49 14.68
CA VAL A 396 4.85 11.84 15.88
C VAL A 396 3.32 11.94 15.94
N GLY A 397 2.76 13.11 15.68
CA GLY A 397 1.31 13.32 15.63
C GLY A 397 0.64 12.45 14.56
N SER A 398 1.25 12.34 13.38
CA SER A 398 0.76 11.47 12.31
C SER A 398 0.83 9.98 12.70
N ILE A 399 1.92 9.54 13.33
CA ILE A 399 2.07 8.16 13.83
C ILE A 399 0.97 7.86 14.86
N VAL A 400 0.79 8.72 15.84
CA VAL A 400 -0.24 8.57 16.89
C VAL A 400 -1.63 8.54 16.27
N TYR A 401 -1.92 9.47 15.36
CA TYR A 401 -3.21 9.53 14.69
C TYR A 401 -3.53 8.26 13.91
N VAL A 402 -2.61 7.81 13.06
CA VAL A 402 -2.82 6.62 12.23
C VAL A 402 -2.93 5.36 13.10
N PHE A 403 -2.04 5.23 14.09
CA PHE A 403 -2.06 4.09 15.01
C PHE A 403 -3.38 4.02 15.79
N THR A 404 -3.82 5.15 16.36
CA THR A 404 -5.05 5.21 17.15
C THR A 404 -6.29 4.92 16.29
N ARG A 405 -6.37 5.52 15.10
CA ARG A 405 -7.54 5.38 14.23
C ARG A 405 -7.64 4.04 13.52
N GLN A 406 -6.54 3.50 13.03
CA GLN A 406 -6.58 2.30 12.16
C GLN A 406 -6.30 0.99 12.90
N THR A 407 -5.49 1.01 13.95
CA THR A 407 -4.99 -0.23 14.55
C THR A 407 -5.70 -0.60 15.86
N ILE A 408 -5.81 0.33 16.81
CA ILE A 408 -6.29 -0.01 18.17
C ILE A 408 -7.81 -0.15 18.22
N ALA A 409 -8.55 0.77 17.59
CA ALA A 409 -10.00 0.85 17.76
C ALA A 409 -10.76 -0.31 17.08
N ASN A 410 -10.27 -0.81 15.94
CA ASN A 410 -11.01 -1.75 15.11
C ASN A 410 -10.47 -3.19 15.19
N HIS A 411 -9.15 -3.37 15.18
CA HIS A 411 -8.56 -4.70 15.03
C HIS A 411 -8.53 -5.52 16.32
N GLY A 412 -8.42 -4.87 17.48
CA GLY A 412 -8.60 -5.53 18.78
C GLY A 412 -9.99 -6.13 18.92
N MET A 413 -11.03 -5.36 18.59
CA MET A 413 -12.41 -5.82 18.60
C MET A 413 -12.64 -6.98 17.62
N THR A 414 -12.02 -6.93 16.44
CA THR A 414 -12.08 -8.02 15.45
C THR A 414 -11.55 -9.33 16.04
N LYS A 415 -10.43 -9.27 16.75
CA LYS A 415 -9.84 -10.45 17.43
C LYS A 415 -10.76 -11.00 18.52
N GLU A 416 -11.35 -10.13 19.32
CA GLU A 416 -12.23 -10.49 20.42
C GLU A 416 -13.61 -10.96 19.94
N TYR A 417 -13.99 -10.62 18.71
CA TYR A 417 -15.32 -10.90 18.16
C TYR A 417 -15.63 -12.39 18.08
N ARG A 418 -14.62 -13.26 17.95
CA ARG A 418 -14.80 -14.72 18.01
C ARG A 418 -15.45 -15.18 19.32
N ALA A 419 -14.99 -14.65 20.45
CA ALA A 419 -15.56 -15.00 21.76
C ALA A 419 -17.03 -14.58 21.87
N ARG A 420 -17.40 -13.47 21.23
CA ARG A 420 -18.79 -13.01 21.15
C ARG A 420 -19.63 -13.93 20.27
N LEU A 421 -19.12 -14.30 19.08
CA LEU A 421 -19.81 -15.22 18.17
C LEU A 421 -20.05 -16.60 18.82
N ALA A 422 -19.18 -17.04 19.72
CA ALA A 422 -19.34 -18.30 20.46
C ALA A 422 -20.55 -18.30 21.41
N LEU A 423 -21.17 -17.15 21.67
CA LEU A 423 -22.43 -17.05 22.40
C LEU A 423 -23.67 -17.42 21.57
N LEU A 424 -23.49 -17.50 20.25
CA LEU A 424 -24.54 -17.80 19.28
C LEU A 424 -24.54 -19.30 18.91
N PRO A 425 -25.68 -19.85 18.44
CA PRO A 425 -25.69 -21.14 17.79
C PRO A 425 -24.70 -21.23 16.63
N GLU A 426 -24.13 -22.42 16.39
CA GLU A 426 -23.12 -22.61 15.35
C GLU A 426 -23.62 -22.28 13.92
N ASP A 427 -24.91 -22.45 13.68
CA ASP A 427 -25.61 -22.22 12.41
C ASP A 427 -26.30 -20.84 12.33
N ALA A 428 -26.03 -19.96 13.28
CA ALA A 428 -26.62 -18.63 13.30
C ALA A 428 -26.23 -17.79 12.09
N VAL A 429 -27.22 -17.04 11.58
CA VAL A 429 -27.00 -16.00 10.57
C VAL A 429 -26.88 -14.67 11.30
N VAL A 430 -25.78 -13.94 11.08
CA VAL A 430 -25.43 -12.77 11.88
C VAL A 430 -25.40 -11.50 11.04
N MET A 431 -26.03 -10.46 11.55
CA MET A 431 -25.85 -9.07 11.09
C MET A 431 -24.90 -8.37 12.07
N ALA A 432 -23.68 -8.17 11.65
CA ALA A 432 -22.58 -7.71 12.51
C ALA A 432 -22.06 -6.30 12.18
N GLY A 433 -22.76 -5.53 11.33
CA GLY A 433 -22.33 -4.21 10.93
C GLY A 433 -20.87 -4.20 10.44
N GLY A 434 -20.04 -3.32 10.98
CA GLY A 434 -18.61 -3.26 10.66
C GLY A 434 -17.81 -4.52 10.95
N GLN A 435 -18.36 -5.52 11.65
CA GLN A 435 -17.70 -6.81 11.93
C GLN A 435 -18.14 -7.95 10.98
N THR A 436 -18.88 -7.65 9.92
CA THR A 436 -19.22 -8.61 8.86
C THR A 436 -17.98 -9.35 8.33
N VAL A 437 -16.87 -8.62 8.14
CA VAL A 437 -15.61 -9.20 7.68
C VAL A 437 -15.02 -10.18 8.69
N SER A 438 -15.23 -9.94 10.00
CA SER A 438 -14.76 -10.84 11.07
C SER A 438 -15.51 -12.17 11.06
N VAL A 439 -16.84 -12.14 10.86
CA VAL A 439 -17.63 -13.36 10.73
C VAL A 439 -17.17 -14.20 9.54
N ASN A 440 -17.02 -13.54 8.38
CA ASN A 440 -16.48 -14.18 7.18
C ASN A 440 -15.06 -14.74 7.37
N TYR A 441 -14.21 -14.04 8.11
CA TYR A 441 -12.87 -14.49 8.46
C TYR A 441 -12.91 -15.80 9.25
N TYR A 442 -13.66 -15.84 10.35
CA TYR A 442 -13.72 -17.04 11.20
C TYR A 442 -14.39 -18.21 10.47
N ARG A 443 -15.48 -17.96 9.74
CA ARG A 443 -16.09 -18.96 8.86
C ARG A 443 -15.11 -19.46 7.80
N GLY A 444 -14.42 -18.55 7.15
CA GLY A 444 -13.44 -18.84 6.12
C GLY A 444 -12.28 -19.73 6.58
N LEU A 445 -11.89 -19.60 7.84
CA LEU A 445 -10.87 -20.45 8.47
C LEU A 445 -11.42 -21.76 9.03
N GLY A 446 -12.74 -22.01 8.93
CA GLY A 446 -13.37 -23.19 9.53
C GLY A 446 -13.45 -23.17 11.06
N LEU A 447 -13.39 -21.98 11.65
CA LEU A 447 -13.44 -21.78 13.11
C LEU A 447 -14.86 -21.55 13.64
N GLY A 448 -15.86 -21.62 12.79
CA GLY A 448 -17.29 -21.52 13.06
C GLY A 448 -18.09 -21.71 11.77
N ARG A 449 -19.40 -21.94 11.93
CA ARG A 449 -20.34 -22.16 10.81
C ARG A 449 -21.29 -20.99 10.60
N TRP A 450 -21.12 -19.91 11.37
CA TRP A 450 -21.96 -18.72 11.26
C TRP A 450 -22.02 -18.21 9.83
N ASP A 451 -23.22 -17.87 9.37
CA ASP A 451 -23.41 -17.15 8.12
C ASP A 451 -23.55 -15.66 8.40
N VAL A 452 -23.47 -14.82 7.37
CA VAL A 452 -23.53 -13.38 7.56
C VAL A 452 -24.42 -12.72 6.50
N ILE A 453 -25.29 -11.84 6.97
CA ILE A 453 -25.99 -10.91 6.08
C ILE A 453 -25.15 -9.64 6.02
N GLY A 454 -24.58 -9.37 4.85
CA GLY A 454 -23.80 -8.17 4.62
C GLY A 454 -24.71 -6.95 4.49
N THR A 455 -24.41 -5.92 5.28
CA THR A 455 -25.13 -4.63 5.25
C THR A 455 -24.40 -3.59 4.40
N GLY A 456 -23.20 -3.92 3.91
CA GLY A 456 -22.33 -3.02 3.16
C GLY A 456 -22.71 -2.86 1.67
N GLY A 457 -22.32 -1.72 1.09
CA GLY A 457 -22.33 -1.55 -0.36
C GLY A 457 -23.68 -1.19 -1.00
N GLY A 458 -24.46 -0.32 -0.39
CA GLY A 458 -25.62 0.30 -1.07
C GLY A 458 -26.82 -0.61 -1.26
N TRP A 459 -27.01 -1.57 -0.37
CA TRP A 459 -28.16 -2.45 -0.37
C TRP A 459 -29.45 -1.65 -0.03
N PRO A 460 -30.45 -1.57 -0.91
CA PRO A 460 -31.72 -0.97 -0.58
C PRO A 460 -32.33 -1.71 0.62
N GLY A 461 -32.92 -0.98 1.56
CA GLY A 461 -33.53 -1.58 2.76
C GLY A 461 -34.50 -2.74 2.48
N ALA A 462 -35.24 -2.68 1.36
CA ALA A 462 -36.09 -3.76 0.89
C ALA A 462 -35.34 -5.07 0.60
N ARG A 463 -34.09 -4.99 0.12
CA ARG A 463 -33.29 -6.18 -0.19
C ARG A 463 -32.77 -6.85 1.08
N LEU A 464 -32.45 -6.07 2.10
CA LEU A 464 -32.04 -6.58 3.40
C LEU A 464 -33.18 -7.31 4.09
N THR A 465 -34.37 -6.71 4.14
CA THR A 465 -35.59 -7.33 4.67
C THR A 465 -35.87 -8.66 3.97
N HIS A 466 -35.82 -8.70 2.64
CA HIS A 466 -36.03 -9.92 1.86
C HIS A 466 -34.98 -11.02 2.19
N GLN A 467 -33.72 -10.67 2.40
CA GLN A 467 -32.69 -11.65 2.80
C GLN A 467 -32.99 -12.24 4.19
N ILE A 468 -33.38 -11.39 5.14
CA ILE A 468 -33.74 -11.85 6.48
C ILE A 468 -34.96 -12.78 6.41
N GLU A 469 -36.01 -12.38 5.70
CA GLU A 469 -37.21 -13.19 5.46
C GLU A 469 -36.85 -14.54 4.83
N TRP A 470 -35.98 -14.54 3.83
CA TRP A 470 -35.52 -15.76 3.18
C TRP A 470 -34.84 -16.69 4.17
N HIS A 471 -33.91 -16.19 5.01
CA HIS A 471 -33.24 -17.01 6.04
C HIS A 471 -34.24 -17.54 7.06
N LEU A 472 -35.18 -16.72 7.52
CA LEU A 472 -36.23 -17.15 8.48
C LEU A 472 -37.13 -18.22 7.88
N GLN A 473 -37.51 -18.11 6.58
CA GLN A 473 -38.29 -19.12 5.86
C GLN A 473 -37.53 -20.44 5.70
N GLN A 474 -36.20 -20.40 5.60
CA GLN A 474 -35.37 -21.61 5.61
C GLN A 474 -35.17 -22.21 7.00
N GLY A 475 -35.79 -21.64 8.04
CA GLY A 475 -35.64 -22.08 9.42
C GLY A 475 -34.35 -21.64 10.10
N HIS A 476 -33.56 -20.78 9.47
CA HIS A 476 -32.35 -20.25 10.09
C HIS A 476 -32.68 -19.23 11.17
N ARG A 477 -31.91 -19.24 12.24
CA ARG A 477 -31.98 -18.20 13.26
C ARG A 477 -31.12 -17.00 12.88
N VAL A 478 -31.74 -15.84 12.79
CA VAL A 478 -31.08 -14.58 12.38
C VAL A 478 -30.87 -13.70 13.61
N PHE A 479 -29.63 -13.27 13.82
CA PHE A 479 -29.22 -12.44 14.94
C PHE A 479 -28.65 -11.11 14.45
N VAL A 480 -28.90 -10.05 15.21
CA VAL A 480 -28.27 -8.75 15.00
C VAL A 480 -27.44 -8.39 16.23
N ASP A 481 -26.21 -7.94 16.03
CA ASP A 481 -25.39 -7.37 17.09
C ASP A 481 -25.66 -5.87 17.17
N VAL A 482 -26.31 -5.43 18.23
CA VAL A 482 -26.67 -4.00 18.43
C VAL A 482 -25.60 -3.21 19.20
N ASP A 483 -24.36 -3.71 19.31
CA ASP A 483 -23.27 -2.96 19.92
C ASP A 483 -23.08 -1.61 19.20
N PRO A 484 -23.23 -0.46 19.87
CA PRO A 484 -23.14 0.85 19.22
C PRO A 484 -21.80 1.11 18.53
N ARG A 485 -20.73 0.42 18.92
CA ARG A 485 -19.41 0.53 18.31
C ARG A 485 -19.33 -0.05 16.90
N LEU A 486 -20.26 -0.94 16.53
CA LEU A 486 -20.35 -1.58 15.22
C LEU A 486 -21.10 -0.72 14.20
N TRP A 487 -21.89 0.22 14.66
CA TRP A 487 -22.81 1.03 13.88
C TRP A 487 -22.40 2.51 13.99
N SER A 488 -21.35 2.90 13.29
CA SER A 488 -20.90 4.28 13.26
C SER A 488 -21.71 5.08 12.25
N MET A 489 -21.93 6.37 12.55
CA MET A 489 -22.71 7.28 11.72
C MET A 489 -21.88 8.00 10.68
N GLU A 490 -20.59 7.67 10.54
CA GLU A 490 -19.69 8.33 9.59
C GLU A 490 -19.51 7.47 8.33
N GLY A 491 -19.79 8.03 7.17
CA GLY A 491 -19.50 7.43 5.87
C GLY A 491 -20.33 6.18 5.55
N TRP A 492 -19.64 5.07 5.31
CA TRP A 492 -20.21 3.77 4.90
C TRP A 492 -21.25 3.20 5.88
N HIS A 493 -21.08 3.47 7.17
CA HIS A 493 -21.92 2.92 8.23
C HIS A 493 -23.23 3.69 8.46
N GLU A 494 -23.39 4.89 7.89
CA GLU A 494 -24.64 5.65 8.03
C GLU A 494 -25.83 4.91 7.40
N GLN A 495 -25.62 4.33 6.22
CA GLN A 495 -26.65 3.56 5.52
C GLN A 495 -27.01 2.28 6.28
N GLU A 496 -26.03 1.62 6.87
CA GLU A 496 -26.22 0.42 7.70
C GLU A 496 -27.02 0.74 8.96
N THR A 497 -26.72 1.85 9.61
CA THR A 497 -27.47 2.28 10.81
C THR A 497 -28.92 2.62 10.46
N ARG A 498 -29.18 3.27 9.33
CA ARG A 498 -30.54 3.53 8.84
C ARG A 498 -31.29 2.24 8.51
N ALA A 499 -30.59 1.25 7.95
CA ALA A 499 -31.16 -0.06 7.69
C ALA A 499 -31.54 -0.77 8.99
N LEU A 500 -30.72 -0.70 10.04
CA LEU A 500 -31.03 -1.26 11.36
C LEU A 500 -32.29 -0.65 11.98
N VAL A 501 -32.45 0.69 11.87
CA VAL A 501 -33.66 1.38 12.35
C VAL A 501 -34.92 0.87 11.62
N LYS A 502 -34.86 0.72 10.29
CA LYS A 502 -35.96 0.19 9.48
C LYS A 502 -36.29 -1.27 9.84
N LEU A 503 -35.28 -2.08 10.16
CA LEU A 503 -35.51 -3.45 10.60
C LEU A 503 -36.28 -3.51 11.92
N ALA A 504 -36.06 -2.56 12.83
CA ALA A 504 -36.80 -2.47 14.08
C ALA A 504 -38.30 -2.17 13.86
N GLU A 505 -38.68 -1.62 12.70
CA GLU A 505 -40.08 -1.42 12.30
C GLU A 505 -40.73 -2.70 11.71
N SER A 506 -39.89 -3.58 11.11
CA SER A 506 -40.37 -4.74 10.33
C SER A 506 -40.28 -6.07 11.08
N PHE A 507 -39.46 -6.17 12.12
CA PHE A 507 -39.23 -7.40 12.88
C PHE A 507 -39.35 -7.17 14.38
N ARG A 508 -39.59 -8.25 15.13
CA ARG A 508 -39.48 -8.28 16.59
C ARG A 508 -38.07 -8.68 17.00
N PHE A 509 -37.58 -8.13 18.08
CA PHE A 509 -36.26 -8.38 18.64
C PHE A 509 -36.38 -9.10 19.98
N ARG A 510 -35.78 -10.28 20.08
CA ARG A 510 -35.68 -11.03 21.33
C ARG A 510 -34.25 -11.01 21.81
N HIS A 511 -33.99 -10.51 23.02
CA HIS A 511 -32.65 -10.57 23.60
C HIS A 511 -32.17 -12.02 23.71
N HIS A 512 -30.94 -12.31 23.26
CA HIS A 512 -30.33 -13.63 23.30
C HIS A 512 -29.15 -13.67 24.27
N ALA A 513 -28.09 -12.95 23.99
CA ALA A 513 -26.90 -12.90 24.83
C ALA A 513 -26.08 -11.62 24.52
N ALA A 514 -25.47 -11.04 25.53
CA ALA A 514 -24.67 -9.81 25.43
C ALA A 514 -25.42 -8.70 24.66
N THR A 515 -24.97 -8.36 23.45
CA THR A 515 -25.60 -7.37 22.56
C THR A 515 -26.30 -8.01 21.36
N PHE A 516 -26.44 -9.34 21.35
CA PHE A 516 -27.14 -10.06 20.30
C PHE A 516 -28.63 -10.17 20.57
N TYR A 517 -29.41 -9.79 19.55
CA TYR A 517 -30.84 -9.94 19.50
C TYR A 517 -31.24 -10.85 18.33
N GLU A 518 -32.09 -11.83 18.64
CA GLU A 518 -32.69 -12.68 17.60
C GLU A 518 -33.83 -11.95 16.91
N LEU A 519 -33.82 -11.96 15.59
CA LEU A 519 -34.91 -11.41 14.79
C LEU A 519 -36.04 -12.45 14.66
N ARG A 520 -37.27 -12.01 14.92
CA ARG A 520 -38.49 -12.79 14.82
C ARG A 520 -39.49 -12.14 13.90
N PRO A 521 -40.35 -12.89 13.21
CA PRO A 521 -41.47 -12.34 12.45
C PRO A 521 -42.34 -11.41 13.32
N PRO A 522 -43.03 -10.43 12.70
CA PRO A 522 -43.87 -9.45 13.41
C PRO A 522 -45.01 -10.08 14.22
N GLN A 523 -45.46 -11.27 13.83
CA GLN A 523 -46.58 -11.99 14.42
C GLN A 523 -46.18 -12.78 15.69
N ASP A 524 -44.90 -12.85 16.01
CA ASP A 524 -44.43 -13.57 17.20
C ASP A 524 -44.67 -12.72 18.46
N GLU A 525 -45.75 -13.04 19.20
CA GLU A 525 -46.15 -12.33 20.42
C GLU A 525 -45.19 -12.60 21.61
N THR A 526 -44.33 -13.63 21.50
CA THR A 526 -43.37 -14.00 22.57
C THR A 526 -42.12 -13.12 22.59
N ALA A 527 -41.93 -12.25 21.60
CA ALA A 527 -40.80 -11.37 21.49
C ALA A 527 -41.07 -10.05 22.24
N ASP A 528 -40.47 -9.88 23.41
CA ASP A 528 -40.47 -8.61 24.12
C ASP A 528 -39.83 -7.51 23.29
N GLN A 529 -40.51 -6.35 23.19
CA GLN A 529 -39.85 -5.12 22.72
C GLN A 529 -39.00 -4.61 23.88
N ASP A 530 -37.71 -5.01 23.91
CA ASP A 530 -36.79 -4.51 24.91
C ASP A 530 -36.71 -2.97 24.82
N PRO A 531 -37.16 -2.25 25.87
CA PRO A 531 -37.13 -0.79 25.87
C PRO A 531 -35.70 -0.24 25.70
N ASN A 532 -34.66 -1.02 26.07
CA ASN A 532 -33.27 -0.63 25.88
C ASN A 532 -32.88 -0.59 24.39
N LEU A 533 -33.48 -1.41 23.54
CA LEU A 533 -33.22 -1.38 22.10
C LEU A 533 -33.65 -0.04 21.52
N ARG A 534 -34.82 0.50 21.90
CA ARG A 534 -35.28 1.82 21.47
C ARG A 534 -34.36 2.94 21.95
N VAL A 535 -33.83 2.82 23.15
CA VAL A 535 -32.85 3.79 23.69
C VAL A 535 -31.53 3.73 22.94
N LEU A 536 -31.05 2.53 22.57
CA LEU A 536 -29.82 2.36 21.77
C LEU A 536 -29.99 2.90 20.35
N LEU A 537 -31.14 2.65 19.72
CA LEU A 537 -31.44 3.11 18.36
C LEU A 537 -31.74 4.61 18.29
N ASN A 538 -32.25 5.22 19.38
CA ASN A 538 -32.64 6.63 19.46
C ASN A 538 -31.64 7.53 20.20
N LYS A 539 -30.50 7.02 20.65
CA LYS A 539 -29.50 7.87 21.32
C LYS A 539 -29.03 8.99 20.38
N PRO A 540 -29.20 10.26 20.78
CA PRO A 540 -28.77 11.39 19.96
C PRO A 540 -27.25 11.36 19.77
N ARG A 541 -26.83 11.54 18.55
CA ARG A 541 -25.52 11.35 17.91
C ARG A 541 -24.41 12.28 18.42
N SER A 542 -24.65 13.10 19.45
CA SER A 542 -23.73 14.20 19.82
C SER A 542 -22.61 13.84 20.81
N ARG A 543 -22.47 12.59 21.26
CA ARG A 543 -21.51 12.22 22.33
C ARG A 543 -20.49 11.13 22.01
N LEU A 544 -20.33 10.75 20.74
CA LEU A 544 -19.28 9.81 20.29
C LEU A 544 -18.23 10.52 19.42
N ARG A 545 -17.82 11.74 19.85
CA ARG A 545 -16.61 12.39 19.32
C ARG A 545 -15.39 12.01 20.14
#